data_49fd522ce863818334546b115d854a18
#
_entry.id   49fd522ce863818334546b115d854a18
#
_cell.length_a   1.000
_cell.length_b   1.000
_cell.length_c   1.000
_cell.angle_alpha   90.00
_cell.angle_beta   90.00
_cell.angle_gamma   90.00
#
_symmetry.space_group_name_H-M   'P 1'
#
loop_
_entity.id
_entity.type
_entity.pdbx_description
1 polymer ?
#
loop_
_entity_poly.entity_id
_entity_poly.type
_entity_poly.pdbx_seq_one_letter_code
_entity_poly.pdbx_strand_id
1 'polypeptide(L)'
;ILPEIDIELKRVDKEHYILRLKDNGPGIPEDYVMRVYCSMFAGSKFRNIQSRGQQGLGCSGCVLLSQMTTGKPAHVISCYKENGEIKGVKMKFQMDVKNNRGILMEREDYPAESTGVCIELQFKEVSYSLAEQGAFEYIRRTMIGNPHAKITFRDPSGHKYIFKRAADIVPVLPKEVLPHPKGVSADDIMTMAQNTDSRRYKSMLTSSLSRMSNKRVDEISELTGIDMNKRPKDLTFPEAEAIVQCFKKMKFMA
;
A
#
# COMPACT_ATOMS: atom_id res chain seq x y z
N ILE A 1 -3.46 -18.97 2.17
CA ILE A 1 -2.13 -19.30 2.74
C ILE A 1 -1.91 -18.40 3.94
N LEU A 2 -1.51 -18.98 5.09
CA LEU A 2 -1.11 -18.21 6.27
C LEU A 2 0.26 -17.55 6.01
N PRO A 3 0.43 -16.25 6.32
CA PRO A 3 1.68 -15.55 6.05
C PRO A 3 2.86 -16.10 6.82
N GLU A 4 3.97 -16.30 6.12
CA GLU A 4 5.28 -16.61 6.70
C GLU A 4 6.31 -15.64 6.13
N ILE A 5 7.10 -15.04 7.02
CA ILE A 5 8.14 -14.07 6.68
C ILE A 5 9.44 -14.50 7.35
N ASP A 6 10.50 -14.57 6.57
CA ASP A 6 11.86 -14.82 7.06
C ASP A 6 12.68 -13.55 6.82
N ILE A 7 13.25 -13.01 7.88
CA ILE A 7 14.04 -11.78 7.89
C ILE A 7 15.43 -12.11 8.40
N GLU A 8 16.44 -11.79 7.63
CA GLU A 8 17.84 -11.91 8.02
C GLU A 8 18.52 -10.56 7.90
N LEU A 9 19.11 -10.09 8.98
CA LEU A 9 19.94 -8.90 9.02
C LEU A 9 21.38 -9.32 9.34
N LYS A 10 22.22 -9.34 8.30
CA LYS A 10 23.62 -9.76 8.42
C LYS A 10 24.51 -8.54 8.50
N ARG A 11 25.39 -8.50 9.50
CA ARG A 11 26.42 -7.47 9.60
C ARG A 11 27.61 -7.83 8.74
N VAL A 12 28.05 -6.91 7.89
CA VAL A 12 29.24 -7.03 7.05
C VAL A 12 30.44 -6.40 7.76
N ASP A 13 30.25 -5.17 8.26
CA ASP A 13 31.23 -4.42 9.04
C ASP A 13 30.50 -3.53 10.08
N LYS A 14 31.20 -2.56 10.68
CA LYS A 14 30.69 -1.77 11.80
C LYS A 14 29.35 -1.09 11.52
N GLU A 15 29.15 -0.57 10.32
CA GLU A 15 27.96 0.23 9.94
C GLU A 15 27.35 -0.24 8.61
N HIS A 16 27.73 -1.45 8.14
CA HIS A 16 27.27 -2.02 6.89
C HIS A 16 26.51 -3.32 7.14
N TYR A 17 25.29 -3.37 6.66
CA TYR A 17 24.36 -4.49 6.85
C TYR A 17 23.76 -4.94 5.52
N ILE A 18 23.48 -6.24 5.43
CA ILE A 18 22.68 -6.84 4.37
C ILE A 18 21.36 -7.28 4.99
N LEU A 19 20.26 -6.76 4.48
CA LEU A 19 18.90 -7.18 4.81
C LEU A 19 18.41 -8.13 3.72
N ARG A 20 18.00 -9.32 4.12
CA ARG A 20 17.24 -10.25 3.28
C ARG A 20 15.88 -10.48 3.90
N LEU A 21 14.83 -10.29 3.10
CA LEU A 21 13.46 -10.52 3.49
C LEU A 21 12.80 -11.46 2.48
N LYS A 22 12.22 -12.56 2.97
CA LYS A 22 11.51 -13.54 2.16
C LYS A 22 10.10 -13.73 2.72
N ASP A 23 9.11 -13.81 1.83
CA ASP A 23 7.73 -14.16 2.17
C ASP A 23 7.23 -15.34 1.32
N ASN A 24 6.07 -15.88 1.71
CA ASN A 24 5.33 -16.91 0.99
C ASN A 24 4.05 -16.37 0.34
N GLY A 25 4.02 -15.09 0.03
CA GLY A 25 2.88 -14.42 -0.60
C GLY A 25 2.65 -14.85 -2.06
N PRO A 26 1.77 -14.15 -2.78
CA PRO A 26 1.43 -14.49 -4.16
C PRO A 26 2.56 -14.20 -5.17
N GLY A 27 3.64 -13.57 -4.74
CA GLY A 27 4.66 -13.03 -5.62
C GLY A 27 4.25 -11.73 -6.31
N ILE A 28 5.16 -11.20 -7.10
CA ILE A 28 4.94 -9.99 -7.91
C ILE A 28 5.23 -10.37 -9.37
N PRO A 29 4.26 -10.24 -10.30
CA PRO A 29 4.53 -10.46 -11.72
C PRO A 29 5.69 -9.60 -12.22
N GLU A 30 6.51 -10.15 -13.11
CA GLU A 30 7.75 -9.54 -13.58
C GLU A 30 7.59 -8.07 -13.97
N ASP A 31 6.56 -7.75 -14.77
CA ASP A 31 6.29 -6.41 -15.27
C ASP A 31 6.03 -5.37 -14.16
N TYR A 32 5.62 -5.83 -12.98
CA TYR A 32 5.32 -4.97 -11.84
C TYR A 32 6.46 -4.83 -10.83
N VAL A 33 7.48 -5.70 -10.86
CA VAL A 33 8.60 -5.68 -9.89
C VAL A 33 9.25 -4.29 -9.84
N MET A 34 9.63 -3.77 -11.00
CA MET A 34 10.27 -2.46 -11.10
C MET A 34 9.37 -1.32 -10.61
N ARG A 35 8.07 -1.39 -10.91
CA ARG A 35 7.10 -0.40 -10.46
C ARG A 35 6.93 -0.40 -8.94
N VAL A 36 6.87 -1.58 -8.32
CA VAL A 36 6.72 -1.73 -6.86
C VAL A 36 7.92 -1.21 -6.11
N TYR A 37 9.14 -1.47 -6.60
CA TYR A 37 10.37 -1.17 -5.88
C TYR A 37 11.06 0.12 -6.30
N CYS A 38 10.80 0.66 -7.49
CA CYS A 38 11.51 1.81 -8.03
C CYS A 38 10.63 3.00 -8.39
N SER A 39 9.31 2.92 -8.21
CA SER A 39 8.45 4.07 -8.45
C SER A 39 7.88 4.57 -7.11
N MET A 40 8.20 5.80 -6.76
CA MET A 40 7.62 6.48 -5.60
C MET A 40 6.15 6.81 -5.87
N PHE A 41 5.33 6.75 -4.83
CA PHE A 41 3.88 6.98 -4.89
C PHE A 41 3.12 6.00 -5.80
N ALA A 42 3.77 4.94 -6.27
CA ALA A 42 3.10 3.87 -6.99
C ALA A 42 2.45 2.91 -5.99
N GLY A 43 1.14 2.85 -6.00
CA GLY A 43 0.36 1.96 -5.14
C GLY A 43 -0.73 1.24 -5.92
N SER A 44 -1.16 0.10 -5.43
CA SER A 44 -2.32 -0.66 -5.93
C SER A 44 -3.53 -0.58 -5.00
N LYS A 45 -3.41 0.15 -3.87
CA LYS A 45 -4.39 0.16 -2.77
C LYS A 45 -5.16 1.48 -2.75
N PHE A 46 -5.89 1.76 -3.83
CA PHE A 46 -6.68 2.99 -3.99
C PHE A 46 -8.12 2.88 -3.45
N ARG A 47 -8.47 1.76 -2.80
CA ARG A 47 -9.80 1.56 -2.21
C ARG A 47 -9.85 2.13 -0.80
N ASN A 48 -11.01 2.64 -0.40
CA ASN A 48 -11.28 3.16 0.94
C ASN A 48 -11.48 2.02 1.95
N ILE A 49 -10.47 1.16 2.07
CA ILE A 49 -10.41 0.08 3.04
C ILE A 49 -9.18 0.24 3.92
N GLN A 50 -9.28 -0.16 5.17
CA GLN A 50 -8.14 -0.17 6.07
C GLN A 50 -7.10 -1.17 5.55
N SER A 51 -5.94 -0.67 5.15
CA SER A 51 -4.82 -1.49 4.70
C SER A 51 -3.49 -0.83 5.06
N ARG A 52 -2.42 -1.62 5.20
CA ARG A 52 -1.06 -1.08 5.36
C ARG A 52 -0.46 -0.72 4.00
N GLY A 53 0.43 0.27 4.00
CA GLY A 53 1.20 0.63 2.80
C GLY A 53 0.36 1.30 1.71
N GLN A 54 -0.38 2.34 2.06
CA GLN A 54 -1.19 3.12 1.12
C GLN A 54 -0.39 4.15 0.32
N GLN A 55 0.71 4.66 0.88
CA GLN A 55 1.45 5.79 0.29
C GLN A 55 2.35 5.40 -0.89
N GLY A 56 2.69 4.12 -1.06
CA GLY A 56 3.60 3.68 -2.13
C GLY A 56 5.04 4.16 -1.96
N LEU A 57 5.49 4.40 -0.71
CA LEU A 57 6.84 4.90 -0.41
C LEU A 57 7.74 3.88 0.30
N GLY A 58 7.19 2.89 1.00
CA GLY A 58 7.98 2.03 1.88
C GLY A 58 9.04 1.23 1.13
N CYS A 59 8.66 0.48 0.11
CA CYS A 59 9.59 -0.36 -0.66
C CYS A 59 10.57 0.49 -1.48
N SER A 60 10.08 1.50 -2.20
CA SER A 60 10.91 2.40 -3.01
C SER A 60 11.88 3.22 -2.15
N GLY A 61 11.45 3.67 -0.97
CA GLY A 61 12.31 4.35 -0.01
C GLY A 61 13.45 3.48 0.51
N CYS A 62 13.20 2.19 0.79
CA CYS A 62 14.25 1.24 1.18
C CYS A 62 15.26 1.01 0.06
N VAL A 63 14.79 0.84 -1.18
CA VAL A 63 15.68 0.69 -2.36
C VAL A 63 16.51 1.95 -2.56
N LEU A 64 15.90 3.13 -2.46
CA LEU A 64 16.60 4.40 -2.57
C LEU A 64 17.67 4.57 -1.47
N LEU A 65 17.32 4.29 -0.21
CA LEU A 65 18.27 4.36 0.90
C LEU A 65 19.45 3.39 0.70
N SER A 66 19.17 2.16 0.26
CA SER A 66 20.20 1.17 -0.09
C SER A 66 21.14 1.71 -1.14
N GLN A 67 20.60 2.26 -2.23
CA GLN A 67 21.38 2.82 -3.33
C GLN A 67 22.18 4.05 -2.91
N MET A 68 21.59 4.98 -2.13
CA MET A 68 22.27 6.20 -1.66
C MET A 68 23.44 5.89 -0.73
N THR A 69 23.29 4.91 0.16
CA THR A 69 24.33 4.59 1.15
C THR A 69 25.40 3.65 0.64
N THR A 70 25.11 2.81 -0.36
CA THR A 70 26.06 1.78 -0.82
C THR A 70 26.42 1.86 -2.30
N GLY A 71 25.61 2.53 -3.12
CA GLY A 71 25.71 2.46 -4.59
C GLY A 71 25.34 1.10 -5.17
N LYS A 72 24.93 0.12 -4.34
CA LYS A 72 24.64 -1.24 -4.78
C LYS A 72 23.22 -1.39 -5.33
N PRO A 73 23.00 -2.27 -6.32
CA PRO A 73 21.66 -2.57 -6.81
C PRO A 73 20.85 -3.35 -5.76
N ALA A 74 19.53 -3.25 -5.83
CA ALA A 74 18.61 -4.15 -5.16
C ALA A 74 18.55 -5.49 -5.91
N HIS A 75 18.45 -6.61 -5.16
CA HIS A 75 18.26 -7.94 -5.72
C HIS A 75 16.89 -8.47 -5.31
N VAL A 76 16.09 -8.87 -6.26
CA VAL A 76 14.75 -9.43 -6.02
C VAL A 76 14.63 -10.78 -6.74
N ILE A 77 14.08 -11.75 -6.04
CA ILE A 77 13.55 -12.98 -6.61
C ILE A 77 12.05 -12.94 -6.39
N SER A 78 11.26 -13.00 -7.45
CA SER A 78 9.82 -13.07 -7.38
C SER A 78 9.31 -14.34 -8.06
N CYS A 79 8.50 -15.11 -7.32
CA CYS A 79 7.87 -16.32 -7.82
C CYS A 79 6.35 -16.09 -7.74
N TYR A 80 5.66 -16.13 -8.88
CA TYR A 80 4.27 -15.73 -9.02
C TYR A 80 3.50 -16.69 -9.93
N LYS A 81 2.16 -16.69 -9.85
CA LYS A 81 1.33 -17.46 -10.77
C LYS A 81 0.96 -16.63 -11.99
N GLU A 82 1.14 -17.24 -13.17
CA GLU A 82 0.68 -16.70 -14.43
C GLU A 82 0.10 -17.84 -15.28
N ASN A 83 -1.12 -17.69 -15.76
CA ASN A 83 -1.84 -18.70 -16.56
C ASN A 83 -1.91 -20.10 -15.90
N GLY A 84 -1.95 -20.14 -14.57
CA GLY A 84 -2.02 -21.40 -13.80
C GLY A 84 -0.66 -22.01 -13.45
N GLU A 85 0.43 -21.57 -14.06
CA GLU A 85 1.80 -22.03 -13.81
C GLU A 85 2.52 -21.09 -12.84
N ILE A 86 3.50 -21.64 -12.11
CA ILE A 86 4.39 -20.84 -11.26
C ILE A 86 5.61 -20.44 -12.08
N LYS A 87 5.82 -19.14 -12.21
CA LYS A 87 7.01 -18.55 -12.84
C LYS A 87 7.87 -17.91 -11.79
N GLY A 88 9.18 -17.93 -11.98
CA GLY A 88 10.15 -17.24 -11.14
C GLY A 88 11.07 -16.37 -11.96
N VAL A 89 11.37 -15.19 -11.44
CA VAL A 89 12.32 -14.25 -12.01
C VAL A 89 13.25 -13.74 -10.92
N LYS A 90 14.53 -13.61 -11.27
CA LYS A 90 15.56 -12.97 -10.46
C LYS A 90 16.03 -11.72 -11.18
N MET A 91 15.99 -10.59 -10.49
CA MET A 91 16.29 -9.29 -11.05
C MET A 91 17.28 -8.52 -10.17
N LYS A 92 18.21 -7.81 -10.81
CA LYS A 92 19.01 -6.76 -10.18
C LYS A 92 18.66 -5.43 -10.83
N PHE A 93 18.45 -4.41 -10.02
CA PHE A 93 18.02 -3.11 -10.51
C PHE A 93 18.45 -1.97 -9.59
N GLN A 94 18.45 -0.77 -10.15
CA GLN A 94 18.63 0.48 -9.45
C GLN A 94 17.46 1.43 -9.75
N MET A 95 17.31 2.44 -8.91
CA MET A 95 16.29 3.46 -9.08
C MET A 95 16.83 4.68 -9.82
N ASP A 96 16.20 5.04 -10.93
CA ASP A 96 16.36 6.34 -11.58
C ASP A 96 15.45 7.35 -10.87
N VAL A 97 16.01 8.05 -9.90
CA VAL A 97 15.26 8.98 -9.05
C VAL A 97 14.68 10.14 -9.87
N LYS A 98 15.41 10.61 -10.88
CA LYS A 98 15.00 11.74 -11.72
C LYS A 98 13.72 11.43 -12.50
N ASN A 99 13.61 10.21 -13.02
CA ASN A 99 12.49 9.79 -13.86
C ASN A 99 11.48 8.90 -13.09
N ASN A 100 11.69 8.71 -11.78
CA ASN A 100 10.82 7.88 -10.90
C ASN A 100 10.53 6.49 -11.47
N ARG A 101 11.58 5.80 -11.94
CA ARG A 101 11.49 4.47 -12.57
C ARG A 101 12.69 3.60 -12.20
N GLY A 102 12.58 2.29 -12.48
CA GLY A 102 13.70 1.37 -12.31
C GLY A 102 14.58 1.29 -13.55
N ILE A 103 15.87 1.02 -13.32
CA ILE A 103 16.86 0.65 -14.32
C ILE A 103 17.21 -0.82 -14.08
N LEU A 104 16.79 -1.68 -14.99
CA LEU A 104 17.12 -3.10 -14.94
C LEU A 104 18.59 -3.29 -15.33
N MET A 105 19.33 -4.01 -14.48
CA MET A 105 20.75 -4.33 -14.71
C MET A 105 20.94 -5.77 -15.14
N GLU A 106 20.26 -6.70 -14.49
CA GLU A 106 20.33 -8.13 -14.77
C GLU A 106 18.95 -8.77 -14.61
N ARG A 107 18.65 -9.75 -15.44
CA ARG A 107 17.41 -10.54 -15.40
C ARG A 107 17.73 -11.99 -15.73
N GLU A 108 17.30 -12.91 -14.89
CA GLU A 108 17.44 -14.35 -15.07
C GLU A 108 16.13 -15.06 -14.74
N ASP A 109 15.82 -16.14 -15.46
CA ASP A 109 14.74 -17.03 -15.04
C ASP A 109 15.14 -17.76 -13.76
N TYR A 110 14.19 -17.91 -12.85
CA TYR A 110 14.44 -18.56 -11.58
C TYR A 110 13.52 -19.79 -11.43
N PRO A 111 14.06 -20.98 -11.15
CA PRO A 111 13.23 -22.17 -10.94
C PRO A 111 12.39 -21.97 -9.65
N ALA A 112 11.08 -22.13 -9.78
CA ALA A 112 10.15 -21.85 -8.69
C ALA A 112 9.15 -22.98 -8.49
N GLU A 113 9.09 -23.51 -7.27
CA GLU A 113 8.11 -24.53 -6.84
C GLU A 113 6.94 -23.91 -6.07
N SER A 114 7.12 -22.73 -5.52
CA SER A 114 6.11 -22.00 -4.73
C SER A 114 6.17 -20.49 -5.00
N THR A 115 5.05 -19.80 -4.73
CA THR A 115 5.01 -18.34 -4.86
C THR A 115 5.63 -17.65 -3.65
N GLY A 116 6.07 -16.41 -3.83
CA GLY A 116 6.65 -15.57 -2.80
C GLY A 116 7.63 -14.55 -3.37
N VAL A 117 8.13 -13.69 -2.51
CA VAL A 117 9.17 -12.73 -2.87
C VAL A 117 10.35 -12.86 -1.92
N CYS A 118 11.56 -12.71 -2.46
CA CYS A 118 12.77 -12.54 -1.68
C CYS A 118 13.47 -11.27 -2.17
N ILE A 119 13.67 -10.30 -1.29
CA ILE A 119 14.44 -9.09 -1.58
C ILE A 119 15.71 -9.06 -0.73
N GLU A 120 16.81 -8.62 -1.33
CA GLU A 120 18.07 -8.36 -0.65
C GLU A 120 18.52 -6.93 -0.93
N LEU A 121 18.79 -6.19 0.14
CA LEU A 121 19.24 -4.80 0.14
C LEU A 121 20.48 -4.65 1.03
N GLN A 122 21.34 -3.72 0.70
CA GLN A 122 22.51 -3.38 1.50
C GLN A 122 22.40 -1.95 2.01
N PHE A 123 22.83 -1.74 3.25
CA PHE A 123 22.76 -0.40 3.89
C PHE A 123 24.09 -0.10 4.57
N LYS A 124 24.59 1.11 4.38
CA LYS A 124 25.69 1.68 5.17
C LYS A 124 25.17 2.83 6.03
N GLU A 125 26.00 3.23 6.98
CA GLU A 125 25.70 4.34 7.92
C GLU A 125 24.43 4.08 8.74
N VAL A 126 24.17 2.80 9.04
CA VAL A 126 23.05 2.36 9.88
C VAL A 126 23.57 1.53 11.05
N SER A 127 22.80 1.48 12.12
CA SER A 127 23.14 0.69 13.31
C SER A 127 21.98 -0.24 13.68
N TYR A 128 22.34 -1.39 14.26
CA TYR A 128 21.37 -2.31 14.86
C TYR A 128 21.47 -2.24 16.38
N SER A 129 20.34 -2.10 17.04
CA SER A 129 20.24 -2.17 18.50
C SER A 129 18.92 -2.84 18.91
N LEU A 130 18.88 -3.33 20.15
CA LEU A 130 17.66 -3.86 20.77
C LEU A 130 16.83 -2.76 21.47
N ALA A 131 17.09 -1.48 21.14
CA ALA A 131 16.35 -0.36 21.69
C ALA A 131 14.86 -0.39 21.23
N GLU A 132 14.03 0.36 21.92
CA GLU A 132 12.58 0.44 21.68
C GLU A 132 12.21 0.82 20.24
N GLN A 133 13.07 1.60 19.57
CA GLN A 133 12.91 2.02 18.18
C GLN A 133 13.69 1.14 17.19
N GLY A 134 14.29 0.04 17.68
CA GLY A 134 15.08 -0.88 16.86
C GLY A 134 14.25 -1.84 16.02
N ALA A 135 14.93 -2.47 15.05
CA ALA A 135 14.30 -3.42 14.12
C ALA A 135 13.63 -4.61 14.83
N PHE A 136 14.26 -5.14 15.89
CA PHE A 136 13.71 -6.24 16.68
C PHE A 136 12.35 -5.88 17.29
N GLU A 137 12.28 -4.73 17.95
CA GLU A 137 11.06 -4.27 18.60
C GLU A 137 9.95 -3.93 17.57
N TYR A 138 10.33 -3.38 16.42
CA TYR A 138 9.39 -3.18 15.32
C TYR A 138 8.77 -4.50 14.83
N ILE A 139 9.58 -5.55 14.67
CA ILE A 139 9.11 -6.88 14.27
C ILE A 139 8.18 -7.45 15.35
N ARG A 140 8.55 -7.34 16.63
CA ARG A 140 7.75 -7.81 17.77
C ARG A 140 6.37 -7.13 17.80
N ARG A 141 6.32 -5.81 17.65
CA ARG A 141 5.06 -5.05 17.58
C ARG A 141 4.24 -5.40 16.33
N THR A 142 4.90 -5.65 15.21
CA THR A 142 4.23 -6.09 13.99
C THR A 142 3.51 -7.43 14.20
N MET A 143 4.09 -8.36 14.94
CA MET A 143 3.47 -9.63 15.28
C MET A 143 2.22 -9.49 16.15
N ILE A 144 2.24 -8.54 17.10
CA ILE A 144 1.05 -8.25 17.91
C ILE A 144 -0.14 -7.82 17.03
N GLY A 145 0.13 -6.99 16.04
CA GLY A 145 -0.89 -6.55 15.07
C GLY A 145 -1.26 -7.56 13.97
N ASN A 146 -0.51 -8.68 13.87
CA ASN A 146 -0.74 -9.71 12.84
C ASN A 146 -0.63 -11.12 13.45
N PRO A 147 -1.54 -11.51 14.35
CA PRO A 147 -1.44 -12.76 15.09
C PRO A 147 -1.51 -14.02 14.20
N HIS A 148 -1.97 -13.90 12.98
CA HIS A 148 -2.06 -14.98 11.99
C HIS A 148 -0.76 -15.17 11.17
N ALA A 149 0.24 -14.29 11.33
CA ALA A 149 1.52 -14.41 10.66
C ALA A 149 2.52 -15.22 11.51
N LYS A 150 3.55 -15.76 10.86
CA LYS A 150 4.75 -16.30 11.48
C LYS A 150 5.94 -15.51 10.95
N ILE A 151 6.78 -14.99 11.85
CA ILE A 151 8.02 -14.30 11.44
C ILE A 151 9.21 -15.01 12.07
N THR A 152 10.19 -15.29 11.24
CA THR A 152 11.53 -15.69 11.69
C THR A 152 12.46 -14.51 11.48
N PHE A 153 13.17 -14.09 12.51
CA PHE A 153 14.17 -13.03 12.45
C PHE A 153 15.53 -13.55 12.89
N ARG A 154 16.54 -13.35 12.04
CA ARG A 154 17.96 -13.57 12.38
C ARG A 154 18.65 -12.24 12.51
N ASP A 155 19.12 -11.94 13.70
CA ASP A 155 19.79 -10.69 14.00
C ASP A 155 21.29 -10.73 13.59
N PRO A 156 21.96 -9.55 13.57
CA PRO A 156 23.38 -9.47 13.21
C PRO A 156 24.34 -10.19 14.17
N SER A 157 23.87 -10.57 15.36
CA SER A 157 24.64 -11.32 16.35
C SER A 157 24.47 -12.83 16.19
N GLY A 158 23.67 -13.28 15.20
CA GLY A 158 23.39 -14.68 14.93
C GLY A 158 22.22 -15.28 15.73
N HIS A 159 21.56 -14.50 16.59
CA HIS A 159 20.39 -14.97 17.30
C HIS A 159 19.21 -15.16 16.35
N LYS A 160 18.50 -16.27 16.51
CA LYS A 160 17.30 -16.60 15.75
C LYS A 160 16.07 -16.49 16.65
N TYR A 161 15.20 -15.55 16.33
CA TYR A 161 13.92 -15.34 16.98
C TYR A 161 12.80 -15.90 16.10
N ILE A 162 11.91 -16.69 16.68
CA ILE A 162 10.74 -17.27 16.00
C ILE A 162 9.48 -16.77 16.69
N PHE A 163 8.78 -15.86 16.02
CA PHE A 163 7.48 -15.40 16.44
C PHE A 163 6.42 -16.32 15.83
N LYS A 164 5.87 -17.20 16.66
CA LYS A 164 4.85 -18.17 16.26
C LYS A 164 3.50 -17.47 16.07
N ARG A 165 2.65 -18.04 15.22
CA ARG A 165 1.26 -17.62 15.11
C ARG A 165 0.53 -17.79 16.42
N ALA A 166 -0.34 -16.83 16.74
CA ALA A 166 -1.30 -16.91 17.84
C ALA A 166 -2.72 -17.25 17.34
N ALA A 167 -2.95 -17.14 16.00
CA ALA A 167 -4.20 -17.46 15.36
C ALA A 167 -3.96 -18.11 13.98
N ASP A 168 -4.73 -19.14 13.66
CA ASP A 168 -4.64 -19.87 12.39
C ASP A 168 -5.70 -19.41 11.36
N ILE A 169 -6.33 -18.26 11.61
CA ILE A 169 -7.36 -17.68 10.75
C ILE A 169 -6.84 -16.37 10.19
N VAL A 170 -6.84 -16.27 8.86
CA VAL A 170 -6.60 -14.98 8.18
C VAL A 170 -7.84 -14.11 8.37
N PRO A 171 -7.69 -12.85 8.85
CA PRO A 171 -8.83 -11.96 8.99
C PRO A 171 -9.56 -11.76 7.65
N VAL A 172 -10.88 -11.68 7.72
CA VAL A 172 -11.69 -11.35 6.54
C VAL A 172 -11.30 -9.96 6.07
N LEU A 173 -11.07 -9.80 4.77
CA LEU A 173 -10.75 -8.50 4.19
C LEU A 173 -11.87 -7.50 4.51
N PRO A 174 -11.53 -6.29 4.97
CA PRO A 174 -12.51 -5.23 5.16
C PRO A 174 -13.27 -4.97 3.86
N LYS A 175 -14.56 -4.75 3.97
CA LYS A 175 -15.36 -4.28 2.83
C LYS A 175 -15.22 -2.77 2.70
N GLU A 176 -15.14 -2.30 1.47
CA GLU A 176 -15.20 -0.88 1.18
C GLU A 176 -16.54 -0.31 1.68
N VAL A 177 -16.47 0.78 2.43
CA VAL A 177 -17.64 1.49 2.94
C VAL A 177 -17.66 2.87 2.30
N LEU A 178 -18.81 3.25 1.76
CA LEU A 178 -18.99 4.59 1.21
C LEU A 178 -18.76 5.64 2.31
N PRO A 179 -18.04 6.72 2.03
CA PRO A 179 -17.78 7.76 3.00
C PRO A 179 -19.07 8.41 3.48
N HIS A 180 -19.11 8.79 4.76
CA HIS A 180 -20.25 9.49 5.33
C HIS A 180 -20.24 10.97 4.90
N PRO A 181 -21.38 11.59 4.54
CA PRO A 181 -21.43 12.98 4.05
C PRO A 181 -20.75 14.00 4.97
N LYS A 182 -20.84 13.81 6.29
CA LYS A 182 -20.18 14.71 7.26
C LYS A 182 -18.67 14.53 7.35
N GLY A 183 -18.11 13.51 6.75
CA GLY A 183 -16.67 13.20 6.77
C GLY A 183 -15.93 13.56 5.47
N VAL A 184 -16.63 14.12 4.47
CA VAL A 184 -16.01 14.49 3.21
C VAL A 184 -15.71 15.98 3.13
N SER A 185 -14.64 16.33 2.42
CA SER A 185 -14.23 17.69 2.09
C SER A 185 -14.76 18.12 0.72
N ALA A 186 -14.59 19.39 0.37
CA ALA A 186 -14.90 19.87 -0.99
C ALA A 186 -14.01 19.22 -2.04
N ASP A 187 -12.73 18.98 -1.73
CA ASP A 187 -11.80 18.27 -2.61
C ASP A 187 -12.22 16.82 -2.87
N ASP A 188 -12.77 16.13 -1.85
CA ASP A 188 -13.30 14.78 -2.02
C ASP A 188 -14.49 14.78 -2.98
N ILE A 189 -15.40 15.75 -2.87
CA ILE A 189 -16.55 15.89 -3.77
C ILE A 189 -16.08 16.19 -5.20
N MET A 190 -15.08 17.07 -5.37
CA MET A 190 -14.48 17.36 -6.68
C MET A 190 -13.83 16.11 -7.28
N THR A 191 -13.10 15.36 -6.48
CA THR A 191 -12.47 14.09 -6.89
C THR A 191 -13.51 13.05 -7.30
N MET A 192 -14.59 12.92 -6.55
CA MET A 192 -15.72 12.06 -6.92
C MET A 192 -16.33 12.49 -8.25
N ALA A 193 -16.51 13.80 -8.46
CA ALA A 193 -17.09 14.34 -9.69
C ALA A 193 -16.23 14.09 -10.93
N GLN A 194 -14.91 14.11 -10.78
CA GLN A 194 -13.97 13.87 -11.89
C GLN A 194 -13.87 12.37 -12.25
N ASN A 195 -14.00 11.49 -11.26
CA ASN A 195 -13.76 10.05 -11.40
C ASN A 195 -15.04 9.19 -11.51
N THR A 196 -16.22 9.82 -11.57
CA THR A 196 -17.48 9.08 -11.63
C THR A 196 -17.93 8.82 -13.08
N ASP A 197 -18.56 7.66 -13.29
CA ASP A 197 -19.29 7.33 -14.52
C ASP A 197 -20.75 7.82 -14.48
N SER A 198 -21.17 8.43 -13.38
CA SER A 198 -22.52 8.97 -13.22
C SER A 198 -22.76 10.15 -14.17
N ARG A 199 -23.94 10.19 -14.74
CA ARG A 199 -24.32 11.26 -15.69
C ARG A 199 -24.80 12.56 -15.02
N ARG A 200 -25.17 12.49 -13.72
CA ARG A 200 -25.76 13.60 -12.95
C ARG A 200 -25.20 13.67 -11.56
N TYR A 201 -25.16 14.86 -10.94
CA TYR A 201 -24.77 15.04 -9.54
C TYR A 201 -25.61 14.15 -8.62
N LYS A 202 -26.94 14.11 -8.84
CA LYS A 202 -27.86 13.26 -8.06
C LYS A 202 -27.41 11.82 -8.00
N SER A 203 -27.10 11.21 -9.13
CA SER A 203 -26.64 9.82 -9.18
C SER A 203 -25.24 9.65 -8.60
N MET A 204 -24.33 10.60 -8.80
CA MET A 204 -23.00 10.58 -8.21
C MET A 204 -23.08 10.62 -6.68
N LEU A 205 -23.80 11.57 -6.09
CA LEU A 205 -23.92 11.69 -4.63
C LEU A 205 -24.56 10.45 -3.98
N THR A 206 -25.59 9.88 -4.63
CA THR A 206 -26.26 8.68 -4.11
C THR A 206 -25.44 7.40 -4.23
N SER A 207 -24.56 7.29 -5.24
CA SER A 207 -23.70 6.12 -5.43
C SER A 207 -22.36 6.20 -4.70
N SER A 208 -21.88 7.42 -4.41
CA SER A 208 -20.54 7.63 -3.83
C SER A 208 -20.56 7.93 -2.32
N LEU A 209 -21.73 8.24 -1.74
CA LEU A 209 -21.86 8.57 -0.33
C LEU A 209 -22.83 7.64 0.39
N SER A 210 -22.44 7.22 1.60
CA SER A 210 -23.36 6.48 2.48
C SER A 210 -24.50 7.39 2.96
N ARG A 211 -25.63 6.81 3.33
CA ARG A 211 -26.79 7.55 3.87
C ARG A 211 -27.36 8.62 2.92
N MET A 212 -26.99 8.62 1.65
CA MET A 212 -27.45 9.56 0.65
C MET A 212 -28.57 8.93 -0.21
N SER A 213 -29.78 9.40 -0.04
CA SER A 213 -30.92 9.00 -0.85
C SER A 213 -31.32 10.11 -1.83
N ASN A 214 -32.13 9.79 -2.83
CA ASN A 214 -32.65 10.79 -3.78
C ASN A 214 -33.35 11.95 -3.07
N LYS A 215 -34.14 11.65 -2.03
CA LYS A 215 -34.82 12.67 -1.21
C LYS A 215 -33.82 13.62 -0.52
N ARG A 216 -32.70 13.09 -0.05
CA ARG A 216 -31.63 13.91 0.56
C ARG A 216 -30.93 14.79 -0.45
N VAL A 217 -30.73 14.30 -1.66
CA VAL A 217 -30.14 15.11 -2.74
C VAL A 217 -31.10 16.23 -3.17
N ASP A 218 -32.40 15.96 -3.22
CA ASP A 218 -33.40 16.98 -3.51
C ASP A 218 -33.42 18.06 -2.40
N GLU A 219 -33.36 17.69 -1.13
CA GLU A 219 -33.19 18.61 0.01
C GLU A 219 -31.92 19.47 -0.11
N ILE A 220 -30.79 18.90 -0.55
CA ILE A 220 -29.54 19.63 -0.80
C ILE A 220 -29.74 20.63 -1.93
N SER A 221 -30.41 20.23 -3.02
CA SER A 221 -30.75 21.14 -4.13
C SER A 221 -31.55 22.36 -3.68
N GLU A 222 -32.57 22.12 -2.85
CA GLU A 222 -33.42 23.20 -2.28
C GLU A 222 -32.60 24.13 -1.40
N LEU A 223 -31.74 23.60 -0.54
CA LEU A 223 -30.96 24.39 0.41
C LEU A 223 -29.80 25.16 -0.22
N THR A 224 -29.22 24.64 -1.29
CA THR A 224 -28.03 25.22 -1.95
C THR A 224 -28.34 25.97 -3.23
N GLY A 225 -29.50 25.72 -3.85
CA GLY A 225 -29.86 26.24 -5.18
C GLY A 225 -29.10 25.59 -6.34
N ILE A 226 -28.33 24.52 -6.07
CA ILE A 226 -27.54 23.84 -7.09
C ILE A 226 -28.41 22.86 -7.87
N ASP A 227 -28.35 22.92 -9.19
CA ASP A 227 -29.05 21.95 -10.04
C ASP A 227 -28.35 20.59 -10.02
N MET A 228 -28.96 19.61 -9.37
CA MET A 228 -28.46 18.25 -9.21
C MET A 228 -28.59 17.39 -10.49
N ASN A 229 -29.13 17.95 -11.59
CA ASN A 229 -29.19 17.27 -12.88
C ASN A 229 -27.97 17.58 -13.78
N LYS A 230 -27.14 18.55 -13.41
CA LYS A 230 -25.90 18.86 -14.12
C LYS A 230 -24.96 17.64 -14.17
N ARG A 231 -24.01 17.66 -15.13
CA ARG A 231 -22.95 16.65 -15.21
C ARG A 231 -21.96 16.83 -14.06
N PRO A 232 -21.49 15.74 -13.44
CA PRO A 232 -20.49 15.84 -12.36
C PRO A 232 -19.24 16.63 -12.73
N LYS A 233 -18.77 16.52 -13.98
CA LYS A 233 -17.59 17.24 -14.47
C LYS A 233 -17.77 18.75 -14.55
N ASP A 234 -18.99 19.25 -14.51
CA ASP A 234 -19.31 20.68 -14.52
C ASP A 234 -19.41 21.26 -13.11
N LEU A 235 -19.10 20.45 -12.06
CA LEU A 235 -19.08 20.89 -10.66
C LEU A 235 -17.95 21.90 -10.45
N THR A 236 -18.29 23.03 -9.87
CA THR A 236 -17.32 24.05 -9.47
C THR A 236 -16.93 23.87 -8.00
N PHE A 237 -15.76 24.34 -7.63
CA PHE A 237 -15.30 24.24 -6.23
C PHE A 237 -16.22 24.97 -5.24
N PRO A 238 -16.75 26.19 -5.54
CA PRO A 238 -17.76 26.83 -4.66
C PRO A 238 -19.03 26.00 -4.49
N GLU A 239 -19.50 25.30 -5.53
CA GLU A 239 -20.66 24.40 -5.42
C GLU A 239 -20.34 23.21 -4.52
N ALA A 240 -19.13 22.61 -4.64
CA ALA A 240 -18.67 21.55 -3.77
C ALA A 240 -18.59 22.00 -2.30
N GLU A 241 -18.08 23.20 -2.04
CA GLU A 241 -18.07 23.78 -0.69
C GLU A 241 -19.49 23.98 -0.14
N ALA A 242 -20.41 24.52 -0.94
CA ALA A 242 -21.81 24.71 -0.54
C ALA A 242 -22.49 23.39 -0.18
N ILE A 243 -22.23 22.32 -0.96
CA ILE A 243 -22.73 20.97 -0.69
C ILE A 243 -22.19 20.45 0.66
N VAL A 244 -20.88 20.58 0.90
CA VAL A 244 -20.25 20.13 2.15
C VAL A 244 -20.76 20.92 3.36
N GLN A 245 -20.96 22.23 3.23
CA GLN A 245 -21.55 23.03 4.31
C GLN A 245 -23.00 22.63 4.58
N CYS A 246 -23.75 22.28 3.55
CA CYS A 246 -25.11 21.74 3.68
C CYS A 246 -25.07 20.40 4.43
N PHE A 247 -24.15 19.48 4.11
CA PHE A 247 -24.00 18.21 4.84
C PHE A 247 -23.77 18.38 6.34
N LYS A 248 -23.00 19.38 6.76
CA LYS A 248 -22.74 19.65 8.18
C LYS A 248 -24.02 20.03 8.93
N LYS A 249 -24.94 20.74 8.25
CA LYS A 249 -26.21 21.20 8.83
C LYS A 249 -27.30 20.14 8.81
N MET A 250 -27.24 19.19 7.89
CA MET A 250 -28.22 18.12 7.74
C MET A 250 -28.11 17.07 8.85
N LYS A 251 -29.27 16.48 9.22
CA LYS A 251 -29.31 15.32 10.11
C LYS A 251 -29.27 14.04 9.27
N PHE A 252 -28.21 13.24 9.39
CA PHE A 252 -28.14 11.89 8.86
C PHE A 252 -28.41 10.90 9.99
N MET A 253 -29.11 9.81 9.66
CA MET A 253 -29.32 8.75 10.65
C MET A 253 -27.97 8.12 11.01
N ALA A 254 -27.79 7.73 12.25
CA ALA A 254 -26.61 7.08 12.77
C ALA A 254 -26.36 5.70 12.11
#